data_c3d5674a1082449d12262b4ef29be735
#
_entry.id   c3d5674a1082449d12262b4ef29be735
#
_cell.length_a   1.000
_cell.length_b   1.000
_cell.length_c   1.000
_cell.angle_alpha   90.00
_cell.angle_beta   90.00
_cell.angle_gamma   90.00
#
_symmetry.space_group_name_H-M   'P 1'
#
loop_
_entity.id
_entity.type
_entity.pdbx_description
1 polymer ?
#
loop_
_entity_poly.entity_id
_entity_poly.type
_entity_poly.pdbx_seq_one_letter_code
_entity_poly.pdbx_strand_id
1 'polypeptide(L)'
;MMYQPMKFGQEILPDKLVRFNDMAAYFKYRNAWRFDGAPHEETLLDKKEWKSILKQGGILVRNTYNFDSQKETCFWNLIKDQFGGLDELSSNTRNRVNKALEHFDFRLIDVSLIKALGYPILKATFDDYATIDRPMNEQVFDDYLKHCMSKDYEYWGVFDKSSNEFIGFCANRLWAEATEYGVIGIRPQYKHNGSFPYYGFFYSMNRYYLQEKGFRYITDGSRSITEHSNIQPFLEEKFHFRKSYCQLAIYYKWWMKLAVNVLYPFRKIITLPRIKAILNMEAMQRGEK
;
A
#
# COMPACT_ATOMS: atom_id res chain seq x y z
N MET A 1 18.49 17.96 4.71
CA MET A 1 18.48 17.89 3.23
C MET A 1 17.03 18.07 2.82
N MET A 2 16.69 19.13 2.08
CA MET A 2 15.33 19.30 1.59
C MET A 2 15.03 18.18 0.59
N TYR A 3 13.94 17.45 0.81
CA TYR A 3 13.36 16.50 -0.14
C TYR A 3 13.09 17.22 -1.45
N GLN A 4 13.83 16.88 -2.50
CA GLN A 4 13.43 17.24 -3.85
C GLN A 4 12.48 16.12 -4.32
N PRO A 5 11.21 16.41 -4.58
CA PRO A 5 10.31 15.41 -5.16
C PRO A 5 10.95 14.93 -6.46
N MET A 6 11.20 13.61 -6.54
CA MET A 6 11.77 13.02 -7.73
C MET A 6 10.97 13.43 -8.94
N LYS A 7 11.68 13.84 -9.99
CA LYS A 7 11.11 14.04 -11.32
C LYS A 7 10.66 12.65 -11.79
N PHE A 8 9.40 12.30 -11.52
CA PHE A 8 8.81 11.08 -12.06
C PHE A 8 8.96 11.11 -13.58
N GLY A 9 9.66 10.11 -14.10
CA GLY A 9 9.79 9.99 -15.54
C GLY A 9 8.40 9.90 -16.16
N GLN A 10 8.01 10.92 -16.90
CA GLN A 10 6.84 10.90 -17.75
C GLN A 10 6.87 9.72 -18.74
N GLU A 11 8.03 9.10 -18.86
CA GLU A 11 8.37 8.13 -19.89
C GLU A 11 7.83 6.72 -19.65
N ILE A 12 7.48 6.35 -18.38
CA ILE A 12 7.17 4.95 -18.07
C ILE A 12 5.67 4.66 -18.05
N LEU A 13 4.83 5.62 -17.66
CA LEU A 13 3.37 5.53 -17.76
C LEU A 13 2.78 6.92 -18.04
N PRO A 14 3.03 7.51 -19.22
CA PRO A 14 2.68 8.90 -19.51
C PRO A 14 1.17 9.17 -19.43
N ASP A 15 0.34 8.17 -19.66
CA ASP A 15 -1.11 8.21 -19.60
C ASP A 15 -1.69 8.05 -18.19
N LYS A 16 -0.88 7.65 -17.21
CA LYS A 16 -1.33 7.39 -15.82
C LYS A 16 -0.81 8.39 -14.79
N LEU A 17 0.15 9.25 -15.16
CA LEU A 17 0.74 10.24 -14.26
C LEU A 17 0.43 11.66 -14.72
N VAL A 18 -0.13 12.46 -13.81
CA VAL A 18 -0.29 13.90 -13.99
C VAL A 18 0.54 14.59 -12.93
N ARG A 19 1.48 15.40 -13.37
CA ARG A 19 2.15 16.35 -12.50
C ARG A 19 1.25 17.56 -12.29
N PHE A 20 1.15 17.93 -11.05
CA PHE A 20 0.58 19.16 -10.64
C PHE A 20 1.63 19.99 -9.90
N ASN A 21 2.14 21.07 -10.49
CA ASN A 21 3.31 21.83 -10.09
C ASN A 21 4.56 20.93 -9.81
N ASP A 22 5.65 21.49 -9.35
CA ASP A 22 6.90 20.73 -9.09
C ASP A 22 6.86 19.88 -7.81
N MET A 23 5.77 19.92 -7.04
CA MET A 23 5.67 19.36 -5.70
C MET A 23 4.66 18.21 -5.55
N ALA A 24 3.72 18.05 -6.46
CA ALA A 24 2.70 17.01 -6.35
C ALA A 24 2.50 16.22 -7.64
N ALA A 25 2.50 14.91 -7.54
CA ALA A 25 2.17 14.01 -8.62
C ALA A 25 0.91 13.20 -8.29
N TYR A 26 0.12 12.91 -9.32
CA TYR A 26 -1.08 12.10 -9.22
C TYR A 26 -1.01 10.97 -10.22
N PHE A 27 -1.31 9.78 -9.77
CA PHE A 27 -1.46 8.63 -10.66
C PHE A 27 -2.92 8.22 -10.78
N LYS A 28 -3.28 7.70 -11.95
CA LYS A 28 -4.63 7.22 -12.21
C LYS A 28 -4.74 5.73 -11.93
N TYR A 29 -5.62 5.36 -11.00
CA TYR A 29 -5.95 3.99 -10.68
C TYR A 29 -7.47 3.77 -10.77
N ARG A 30 -7.93 2.88 -11.64
CA ARG A 30 -9.36 2.55 -11.81
C ARG A 30 -10.27 3.76 -11.99
N ASN A 31 -9.90 4.71 -12.84
CA ASN A 31 -10.61 5.97 -13.06
C ASN A 31 -10.61 6.97 -11.89
N ALA A 32 -9.87 6.72 -10.83
CA ALA A 32 -9.62 7.66 -9.74
C ALA A 32 -8.18 8.16 -9.78
N TRP A 33 -7.98 9.45 -9.59
CA TRP A 33 -6.66 10.03 -9.37
C TRP A 33 -6.32 9.99 -7.89
N ARG A 34 -5.11 9.54 -7.56
CA ARG A 34 -4.58 9.45 -6.20
C ARG A 34 -3.26 10.19 -6.12
N PHE A 35 -3.02 10.85 -5.01
CA PHE A 35 -1.72 11.45 -4.71
C PHE A 35 -0.63 10.38 -4.67
N ASP A 36 0.54 10.70 -5.23
CA ASP A 36 1.68 9.79 -5.38
C ASP A 36 2.84 10.17 -4.44
N GLY A 37 2.55 10.68 -3.25
CA GLY A 37 3.50 11.02 -2.21
C GLY A 37 3.31 10.22 -0.94
N ALA A 38 4.18 10.49 0.04
CA ALA A 38 4.05 9.90 1.37
C ALA A 38 2.77 10.39 2.06
N PRO A 39 2.15 9.58 2.94
CA PRO A 39 0.93 9.97 3.65
C PRO A 39 1.04 11.28 4.43
N HIS A 40 2.22 11.65 4.91
CA HIS A 40 2.47 12.90 5.65
C HIS A 40 2.71 14.12 4.74
N GLU A 41 2.88 13.90 3.44
CA GLU A 41 3.00 14.99 2.47
C GLU A 41 1.60 15.47 2.10
N GLU A 42 1.13 16.48 2.79
CA GLU A 42 -0.24 16.99 2.63
C GLU A 42 -0.39 17.82 1.36
N THR A 43 -1.41 17.51 0.59
CA THR A 43 -1.73 18.27 -0.63
C THR A 43 -3.22 18.55 -0.66
N LEU A 44 -3.61 19.77 -0.25
CA LEU A 44 -4.96 20.26 -0.48
C LEU A 44 -4.98 20.94 -1.85
N LEU A 45 -5.82 20.42 -2.74
CA LEU A 45 -6.01 20.99 -4.07
C LEU A 45 -7.06 22.08 -4.07
N ASP A 46 -6.75 23.20 -4.71
CA ASP A 46 -7.76 24.22 -5.01
C ASP A 46 -8.70 23.76 -6.14
N LYS A 47 -9.72 24.60 -6.43
CA LYS A 47 -10.73 24.27 -7.43
C LYS A 47 -10.19 24.23 -8.86
N LYS A 48 -9.14 24.98 -9.18
CA LYS A 48 -8.54 24.99 -10.52
C LYS A 48 -7.70 23.71 -10.70
N GLU A 49 -6.99 23.36 -9.66
CA GLU A 49 -6.08 22.22 -9.60
C GLU A 49 -6.80 20.89 -9.81
N TRP A 50 -7.74 20.52 -8.94
CA TRP A 50 -8.42 19.23 -9.12
C TRP A 50 -9.26 19.17 -10.40
N LYS A 51 -9.77 20.33 -10.91
CA LYS A 51 -10.42 20.38 -12.22
C LYS A 51 -9.44 20.12 -13.36
N SER A 52 -8.21 20.65 -13.26
CA SER A 52 -7.16 20.40 -14.26
C SER A 52 -6.80 18.91 -14.31
N ILE A 53 -6.66 18.27 -13.16
CA ILE A 53 -6.43 16.82 -13.09
C ILE A 53 -7.57 16.05 -13.73
N LEU A 54 -8.82 16.38 -13.42
CA LEU A 54 -10.00 15.70 -13.99
C LEU A 54 -10.20 15.92 -15.49
N LYS A 55 -9.65 16.99 -16.08
CA LYS A 55 -9.65 17.18 -17.53
C LYS A 55 -8.81 16.12 -18.27
N GLN A 56 -7.81 15.55 -17.59
CA GLN A 56 -6.96 14.49 -18.13
C GLN A 56 -7.58 13.09 -18.03
N GLY A 57 -8.86 13.01 -17.70
CA GLY A 57 -9.60 11.76 -17.55
C GLY A 57 -9.99 11.48 -16.09
N GLY A 58 -10.36 10.23 -15.81
CA GLY A 58 -10.86 9.86 -14.48
C GLY A 58 -12.21 10.46 -14.11
N ILE A 59 -12.79 10.05 -13.01
CA ILE A 59 -14.10 10.49 -12.52
C ILE A 59 -14.02 11.22 -11.18
N LEU A 60 -12.93 11.00 -10.43
CA LEU A 60 -12.66 11.65 -9.16
C LEU A 60 -11.16 11.81 -8.90
N VAL A 61 -10.82 12.73 -8.02
CA VAL A 61 -9.49 12.88 -7.40
C VAL A 61 -9.65 12.63 -5.90
N ARG A 62 -8.76 11.86 -5.31
CA ARG A 62 -8.74 11.53 -3.89
C ARG A 62 -7.47 12.04 -3.24
N ASN A 63 -7.61 12.83 -2.19
CA ASN A 63 -6.53 13.31 -1.33
C ASN A 63 -6.80 12.96 0.12
N THR A 64 -5.73 12.93 0.90
CA THR A 64 -5.78 12.89 2.36
C THR A 64 -5.08 14.12 2.93
N TYR A 65 -5.48 14.55 4.12
CA TYR A 65 -4.90 15.69 4.83
C TYR A 65 -5.06 15.50 6.35
N ASN A 66 -4.38 16.32 7.15
CA ASN A 66 -4.29 16.18 8.60
C ASN A 66 -3.77 14.78 9.00
N PHE A 67 -2.60 14.40 8.45
CA PHE A 67 -1.94 13.15 8.76
C PHE A 67 -1.63 13.05 10.25
N ASP A 68 -1.87 11.87 10.81
CA ASP A 68 -1.63 11.52 12.22
C ASP A 68 -2.40 12.40 13.21
N SER A 69 -3.64 12.73 12.86
CA SER A 69 -4.56 13.49 13.69
C SER A 69 -4.81 12.78 15.03
N GLN A 70 -4.77 13.55 16.12
CA GLN A 70 -5.17 13.08 17.45
C GLN A 70 -6.66 12.74 17.54
N LYS A 71 -7.47 13.32 16.65
CA LYS A 71 -8.90 13.04 16.57
C LYS A 71 -9.16 11.84 15.68
N GLU A 72 -9.85 10.84 16.22
CA GLU A 72 -10.31 9.70 15.44
C GLU A 72 -11.21 10.13 14.29
N THR A 73 -10.94 9.64 13.09
CA THR A 73 -11.70 9.90 11.87
C THR A 73 -12.13 8.58 11.22
N CYS A 74 -12.96 8.65 10.18
CA CYS A 74 -13.36 7.47 9.42
C CYS A 74 -12.33 7.01 8.39
N PHE A 75 -11.23 7.75 8.22
CA PHE A 75 -10.15 7.39 7.31
C PHE A 75 -8.79 7.46 8.00
N TRP A 76 -7.90 6.55 7.66
CA TRP A 76 -6.59 6.42 8.29
C TRP A 76 -5.59 5.71 7.37
N ASN A 77 -4.31 5.87 7.67
CA ASN A 77 -3.23 5.03 7.16
C ASN A 77 -2.78 4.08 8.27
N LEU A 78 -2.44 2.85 7.92
CA LEU A 78 -1.88 1.92 8.88
C LEU A 78 -0.38 2.10 8.94
N ILE A 79 0.16 2.52 10.07
CA ILE A 79 1.59 2.81 10.23
C ILE A 79 2.19 2.08 11.43
N LYS A 80 3.52 1.87 11.37
CA LYS A 80 4.35 1.53 12.52
C LYS A 80 5.50 2.52 12.60
N ASP A 81 5.64 3.18 13.73
CA ASP A 81 6.59 4.27 13.98
C ASP A 81 7.53 3.99 15.16
N GLN A 82 7.43 2.84 15.79
CA GLN A 82 8.30 2.37 16.86
C GLN A 82 8.68 0.91 16.64
N PHE A 83 9.86 0.52 17.09
CA PHE A 83 10.34 -0.86 17.03
C PHE A 83 10.98 -1.24 18.37
N GLY A 84 10.31 -2.05 19.15
CA GLY A 84 10.77 -2.58 20.44
C GLY A 84 11.40 -3.98 20.37
N GLY A 85 11.70 -4.46 19.15
CA GLY A 85 12.30 -5.77 18.94
C GLY A 85 11.33 -6.92 19.24
N LEU A 86 11.89 -8.05 19.71
CA LEU A 86 11.07 -9.20 20.09
C LEU A 86 10.27 -8.94 21.37
N ASP A 87 10.70 -8.00 22.19
CA ASP A 87 10.10 -7.76 23.52
C ASP A 87 8.75 -7.05 23.42
N GLU A 88 8.51 -6.30 22.36
CA GLU A 88 7.18 -5.73 22.12
C GLU A 88 6.13 -6.79 21.72
N LEU A 89 6.57 -7.95 21.23
CA LEU A 89 5.67 -8.95 20.65
C LEU A 89 5.08 -9.88 21.73
N SER A 90 3.83 -10.31 21.53
CA SER A 90 3.24 -11.37 22.32
C SER A 90 4.07 -12.66 22.24
N SER A 91 4.05 -13.49 23.28
CA SER A 91 4.81 -14.76 23.32
C SER A 91 4.55 -15.63 22.09
N ASN A 92 3.30 -15.71 21.65
CA ASN A 92 2.94 -16.50 20.46
C ASN A 92 3.54 -15.89 19.17
N THR A 93 3.46 -14.56 19.00
CA THR A 93 4.04 -13.87 17.85
C THR A 93 5.57 -14.00 17.84
N ARG A 94 6.21 -13.81 19.00
CA ARG A 94 7.66 -13.99 19.20
C ARG A 94 8.12 -15.39 18.79
N ASN A 95 7.44 -16.42 19.26
CA ASN A 95 7.75 -17.80 18.90
C ASN A 95 7.65 -18.05 17.38
N ARG A 96 6.65 -17.47 16.72
CA ARG A 96 6.49 -17.58 15.27
C ARG A 96 7.58 -16.83 14.51
N VAL A 97 7.96 -15.63 14.99
CA VAL A 97 9.10 -14.87 14.43
C VAL A 97 10.38 -15.67 14.55
N ASN A 98 10.69 -16.18 15.76
CA ASN A 98 11.91 -16.97 15.97
C ASN A 98 11.94 -18.19 15.05
N LYS A 99 10.84 -18.94 14.98
CA LYS A 99 10.74 -20.09 14.07
C LYS A 99 10.94 -19.70 12.60
N ALA A 100 10.38 -18.58 12.17
CA ALA A 100 10.61 -18.09 10.82
C ALA A 100 12.08 -17.70 10.58
N LEU A 101 12.72 -17.05 11.55
CA LEU A 101 14.15 -16.69 11.48
C LEU A 101 15.08 -17.93 11.50
N GLU A 102 14.66 -19.05 12.07
CA GLU A 102 15.38 -20.31 12.00
C GLU A 102 15.32 -20.93 10.58
N HIS A 103 14.15 -20.90 9.94
CA HIS A 103 13.90 -21.56 8.67
C HIS A 103 14.25 -20.72 7.43
N PHE A 104 14.12 -19.37 7.54
CA PHE A 104 14.25 -18.50 6.38
C PHE A 104 15.31 -17.41 6.58
N ASP A 105 15.89 -17.01 5.46
CA ASP A 105 16.74 -15.84 5.33
C ASP A 105 15.95 -14.72 4.65
N PHE A 106 15.97 -13.53 5.28
CA PHE A 106 15.26 -12.32 4.84
C PHE A 106 16.29 -11.24 4.53
N ARG A 107 16.42 -10.88 3.28
CA ARG A 107 17.46 -9.94 2.85
C ARG A 107 17.05 -9.07 1.68
N LEU A 108 17.76 -7.95 1.54
CA LEU A 108 17.65 -7.12 0.34
C LEU A 108 18.18 -7.91 -0.87
N ILE A 109 17.50 -7.72 -2.00
CA ILE A 109 17.81 -8.38 -3.27
C ILE A 109 17.79 -7.36 -4.42
N ASP A 110 18.42 -7.75 -5.52
CA ASP A 110 18.27 -7.02 -6.77
C ASP A 110 16.92 -7.32 -7.43
N VAL A 111 16.34 -6.33 -8.10
CA VAL A 111 15.06 -6.45 -8.80
C VAL A 111 15.07 -7.51 -9.91
N SER A 112 16.22 -7.82 -10.47
CA SER A 112 16.38 -8.85 -11.52
C SER A 112 15.90 -10.22 -11.05
N LEU A 113 16.07 -10.56 -9.77
CA LEU A 113 15.58 -11.81 -9.20
C LEU A 113 14.04 -11.83 -9.17
N ILE A 114 13.40 -10.73 -8.79
CA ILE A 114 11.93 -10.63 -8.83
C ILE A 114 11.44 -10.69 -10.28
N LYS A 115 12.13 -10.02 -11.19
CA LYS A 115 11.81 -10.07 -12.62
C LYS A 115 11.86 -11.48 -13.18
N ALA A 116 12.86 -12.27 -12.78
CA ALA A 116 13.04 -13.64 -13.25
C ALA A 116 12.07 -14.64 -12.62
N LEU A 117 11.78 -14.53 -11.32
CA LEU A 117 11.10 -15.56 -10.54
C LEU A 117 9.85 -15.08 -9.78
N GLY A 118 9.56 -13.78 -9.76
CA GLY A 118 8.53 -13.20 -8.90
C GLY A 118 7.11 -13.43 -9.39
N TYR A 119 6.86 -13.42 -10.71
CA TYR A 119 5.50 -13.55 -11.22
C TYR A 119 4.82 -14.88 -10.83
N PRO A 120 5.45 -16.06 -10.96
CA PRO A 120 4.86 -17.31 -10.49
C PRO A 120 4.55 -17.31 -8.98
N ILE A 121 5.42 -16.68 -8.17
CA ILE A 121 5.21 -16.55 -6.72
C ILE A 121 3.98 -15.66 -6.45
N LEU A 122 3.91 -14.50 -7.11
CA LEU A 122 2.79 -13.57 -6.96
C LEU A 122 1.47 -14.22 -7.39
N LYS A 123 1.46 -14.89 -8.53
CA LYS A 123 0.28 -15.59 -9.03
C LYS A 123 -0.20 -16.64 -8.05
N ALA A 124 0.69 -17.52 -7.56
CA ALA A 124 0.35 -18.52 -6.57
C ALA A 124 -0.17 -17.92 -5.26
N THR A 125 0.40 -16.78 -4.82
CA THR A 125 -0.08 -16.05 -3.65
C THR A 125 -1.51 -15.56 -3.84
N PHE A 126 -1.84 -15.02 -5.02
CA PHE A 126 -3.20 -14.56 -5.33
C PHE A 126 -4.20 -15.70 -5.48
N ASP A 127 -3.79 -16.83 -6.04
CA ASP A 127 -4.64 -18.02 -6.18
C ASP A 127 -5.05 -18.60 -4.81
N ASP A 128 -4.26 -18.34 -3.75
CA ASP A 128 -4.56 -18.71 -2.35
C ASP A 128 -5.45 -17.69 -1.60
N TYR A 129 -5.77 -16.56 -2.22
CA TYR A 129 -6.61 -15.54 -1.61
C TYR A 129 -8.04 -15.53 -2.16
N ALA A 130 -9.03 -15.50 -1.26
CA ALA A 130 -10.41 -15.18 -1.62
C ALA A 130 -10.56 -13.67 -1.88
N THR A 131 -10.22 -13.21 -3.08
CA THR A 131 -10.29 -11.79 -3.46
C THR A 131 -11.19 -11.56 -4.67
N ILE A 132 -11.87 -10.39 -4.70
CA ILE A 132 -12.64 -9.93 -5.86
C ILE A 132 -11.70 -9.40 -6.96
N ASP A 133 -10.49 -9.02 -6.60
CA ASP A 133 -9.50 -8.48 -7.53
C ASP A 133 -8.83 -9.62 -8.31
N ARG A 134 -8.66 -9.38 -9.61
CA ARG A 134 -7.88 -10.29 -10.44
C ARG A 134 -6.39 -10.05 -10.19
N PRO A 135 -5.57 -11.10 -10.13
CA PRO A 135 -4.13 -10.93 -10.10
C PRO A 135 -3.65 -10.16 -11.33
N MET A 136 -2.55 -9.47 -11.20
CA MET A 136 -1.85 -8.91 -12.34
C MET A 136 -1.52 -10.07 -13.31
N ASN A 137 -1.68 -9.85 -14.60
CA ASN A 137 -1.05 -10.74 -15.57
C ASN A 137 0.46 -10.42 -15.65
N GLU A 138 1.22 -11.27 -16.30
CA GLU A 138 2.67 -11.15 -16.37
C GLU A 138 3.12 -9.81 -16.98
N GLN A 139 2.48 -9.36 -18.05
CA GLN A 139 2.77 -8.07 -18.68
C GLN A 139 2.54 -6.89 -17.71
N VAL A 140 1.44 -6.90 -16.96
CA VAL A 140 1.14 -5.86 -15.97
C VAL A 140 2.14 -5.91 -14.81
N PHE A 141 2.61 -7.10 -14.44
CA PHE A 141 3.65 -7.26 -13.44
C PHE A 141 5.00 -6.71 -13.92
N ASP A 142 5.39 -6.99 -15.15
CA ASP A 142 6.60 -6.43 -15.76
C ASP A 142 6.54 -4.89 -15.82
N ASP A 143 5.41 -4.34 -16.22
CA ASP A 143 5.21 -2.88 -16.26
C ASP A 143 5.24 -2.27 -14.85
N TYR A 144 4.71 -2.99 -13.86
CA TYR A 144 4.83 -2.59 -12.45
C TYR A 144 6.30 -2.58 -11.99
N LEU A 145 7.08 -3.61 -12.31
CA LEU A 145 8.50 -3.64 -11.95
C LEU A 145 9.31 -2.54 -12.65
N LYS A 146 9.06 -2.27 -13.94
CA LYS A 146 9.65 -1.12 -14.63
C LYS A 146 9.33 0.20 -13.94
N HIS A 147 8.08 0.36 -13.49
CA HIS A 147 7.69 1.52 -12.71
C HIS A 147 8.45 1.61 -11.37
N CYS A 148 8.59 0.49 -10.64
CA CYS A 148 9.37 0.44 -9.42
C CYS A 148 10.84 0.82 -9.66
N MET A 149 11.45 0.32 -10.74
CA MET A 149 12.85 0.64 -11.10
C MET A 149 13.08 2.11 -11.44
N SER A 150 12.05 2.86 -11.80
CA SER A 150 12.15 4.30 -12.06
C SER A 150 11.97 5.17 -10.82
N LYS A 151 11.80 4.56 -9.65
CA LYS A 151 11.55 5.21 -8.36
C LYS A 151 12.46 4.66 -7.29
N ASP A 152 12.43 5.27 -6.12
CA ASP A 152 13.11 4.74 -4.94
C ASP A 152 12.34 3.55 -4.38
N TYR A 153 12.82 2.36 -4.71
CA TYR A 153 12.31 1.10 -4.19
C TYR A 153 13.45 0.26 -3.63
N GLU A 154 13.15 -0.44 -2.56
CA GLU A 154 13.96 -1.54 -2.07
C GLU A 154 13.20 -2.85 -2.20
N TYR A 155 13.95 -3.86 -2.61
CA TYR A 155 13.40 -5.18 -2.86
C TYR A 155 13.92 -6.15 -1.82
N TRP A 156 12.99 -6.88 -1.22
CA TRP A 156 13.29 -7.88 -0.21
C TRP A 156 12.97 -9.27 -0.73
N GLY A 157 13.83 -10.22 -0.40
CA GLY A 157 13.66 -11.63 -0.71
C GLY A 157 13.53 -12.48 0.53
N VAL A 158 12.79 -13.57 0.39
CA VAL A 158 12.67 -14.65 1.37
C VAL A 158 13.26 -15.91 0.75
N PHE A 159 14.20 -16.53 1.46
CA PHE A 159 14.88 -17.75 1.03
C PHE A 159 14.72 -18.82 2.08
N ASP A 160 14.40 -20.03 1.65
CA ASP A 160 14.47 -21.22 2.50
C ASP A 160 15.94 -21.55 2.79
N LYS A 161 16.33 -21.60 4.08
CA LYS A 161 17.73 -21.81 4.46
C LYS A 161 18.26 -23.19 4.11
N SER A 162 17.39 -24.19 4.03
CA SER A 162 17.80 -25.58 3.76
C SER A 162 18.11 -25.84 2.29
N SER A 163 17.36 -25.20 1.39
CA SER A 163 17.46 -25.38 -0.06
C SER A 163 18.04 -24.16 -0.79
N ASN A 164 18.14 -23.01 -0.12
CA ASN A 164 18.41 -21.70 -0.71
C ASN A 164 17.39 -21.30 -1.80
N GLU A 165 16.19 -21.89 -1.78
CA GLU A 165 15.12 -21.58 -2.72
C GLU A 165 14.58 -20.18 -2.46
N PHE A 166 14.40 -19.39 -3.51
CA PHE A 166 13.69 -18.10 -3.46
C PHE A 166 12.19 -18.37 -3.40
N ILE A 167 11.58 -18.08 -2.25
CA ILE A 167 10.19 -18.45 -1.96
C ILE A 167 9.24 -17.25 -1.85
N GLY A 168 9.77 -16.03 -1.75
CA GLY A 168 8.93 -14.86 -1.58
C GLY A 168 9.69 -13.55 -1.76
N PHE A 169 8.93 -12.47 -1.96
CA PHE A 169 9.48 -11.13 -2.11
C PHE A 169 8.52 -10.06 -1.64
N CYS A 170 9.07 -8.86 -1.41
CA CYS A 170 8.33 -7.61 -1.25
C CYS A 170 9.05 -6.50 -2.00
N ALA A 171 8.29 -5.64 -2.69
CA ALA A 171 8.80 -4.42 -3.31
C ALA A 171 8.31 -3.22 -2.50
N ASN A 172 9.18 -2.59 -1.72
CA ASN A 172 8.85 -1.50 -0.81
C ASN A 172 9.21 -0.16 -1.44
N ARG A 173 8.24 0.74 -1.48
CA ARG A 173 8.45 2.09 -1.95
C ARG A 173 9.10 2.93 -0.85
N LEU A 174 10.15 3.65 -1.20
CA LEU A 174 10.83 4.56 -0.28
C LEU A 174 10.42 6.01 -0.51
N TRP A 175 10.32 6.76 0.57
CA TRP A 175 10.31 8.22 0.62
C TRP A 175 11.47 8.69 1.50
N ALA A 176 11.64 10.01 1.64
CA ALA A 176 12.78 10.55 2.37
C ALA A 176 12.92 10.01 3.81
N GLU A 177 11.81 9.83 4.51
CA GLU A 177 11.78 9.42 5.92
C GLU A 177 10.76 8.32 6.24
N ALA A 178 10.22 7.65 5.21
CA ALA A 178 9.20 6.61 5.38
C ALA A 178 9.27 5.56 4.27
N THR A 179 8.62 4.43 4.49
CA THR A 179 8.47 3.40 3.46
C THR A 179 7.04 2.83 3.47
N GLU A 180 6.58 2.40 2.30
CA GLU A 180 5.32 1.68 2.13
C GLU A 180 5.60 0.24 1.70
N TYR A 181 5.00 -0.71 2.39
CA TYR A 181 4.93 -2.09 1.92
C TYR A 181 4.11 -2.14 0.63
N GLY A 182 4.76 -2.54 -0.43
CA GLY A 182 4.12 -2.64 -1.73
C GLY A 182 3.64 -4.06 -2.04
N VAL A 183 3.92 -4.53 -3.27
CA VAL A 183 3.53 -5.88 -3.68
C VAL A 183 4.35 -6.91 -2.92
N ILE A 184 3.66 -7.80 -2.22
CA ILE A 184 4.25 -8.89 -1.45
C ILE A 184 3.68 -10.23 -1.92
N GLY A 185 4.55 -11.24 -2.06
CA GLY A 185 4.17 -12.61 -2.38
C GLY A 185 5.07 -13.62 -1.67
N ILE A 186 4.48 -14.67 -1.14
CA ILE A 186 5.20 -15.85 -0.60
C ILE A 186 4.47 -17.10 -1.10
N ARG A 187 5.20 -18.10 -1.56
CA ARG A 187 4.66 -19.38 -2.02
C ARG A 187 3.74 -20.00 -0.97
N PRO A 188 2.48 -20.38 -1.29
CA PRO A 188 1.48 -20.85 -0.33
C PRO A 188 1.91 -22.07 0.48
N GLN A 189 2.70 -22.97 -0.11
CA GLN A 189 3.20 -24.17 0.60
C GLN A 189 3.99 -23.86 1.87
N TYR A 190 4.70 -22.74 1.90
CA TYR A 190 5.45 -22.30 3.09
C TYR A 190 4.57 -21.57 4.11
N LYS A 191 3.42 -21.05 3.71
CA LYS A 191 2.44 -20.43 4.59
C LYS A 191 1.73 -21.44 5.48
N HIS A 192 1.45 -22.63 4.96
CA HIS A 192 0.63 -23.65 5.61
C HIS A 192 1.42 -24.77 6.33
N ASN A 193 2.73 -24.81 6.21
CA ASN A 193 3.58 -25.81 6.83
C ASN A 193 4.01 -25.52 8.29
N GLY A 194 3.52 -24.43 8.87
CA GLY A 194 3.84 -24.01 10.22
C GLY A 194 5.22 -23.36 10.42
N SER A 195 5.86 -22.90 9.34
CA SER A 195 7.15 -22.19 9.39
C SER A 195 7.02 -20.67 9.50
N PHE A 196 5.81 -20.12 9.27
CA PHE A 196 5.43 -18.72 9.52
C PHE A 196 6.25 -17.64 8.78
N PRO A 197 6.55 -17.75 7.47
CA PRO A 197 7.48 -16.85 6.79
C PRO A 197 7.06 -15.37 6.86
N TYR A 198 5.77 -15.04 6.82
CA TYR A 198 5.30 -13.65 6.96
C TYR A 198 5.71 -13.01 8.29
N TYR A 199 5.77 -13.80 9.40
CA TYR A 199 6.16 -13.27 10.70
C TYR A 199 7.63 -12.83 10.71
N GLY A 200 8.55 -13.65 10.23
CA GLY A 200 9.95 -13.29 10.10
C GLY A 200 10.18 -12.15 9.10
N PHE A 201 9.41 -12.16 8.02
CA PHE A 201 9.54 -11.17 6.96
C PHE A 201 9.18 -9.77 7.44
N PHE A 202 8.00 -9.58 8.04
CA PHE A 202 7.61 -8.29 8.58
C PHE A 202 8.50 -7.86 9.74
N TYR A 203 8.90 -8.78 10.63
CA TYR A 203 9.85 -8.47 11.69
C TYR A 203 11.17 -7.94 11.15
N SER A 204 11.76 -8.60 10.15
CA SER A 204 13.05 -8.21 9.55
C SER A 204 12.97 -6.86 8.84
N MET A 205 11.89 -6.61 8.08
CA MET A 205 11.67 -5.33 7.43
C MET A 205 11.42 -4.20 8.44
N ASN A 206 10.61 -4.46 9.49
CA ASN A 206 10.37 -3.48 10.56
C ASN A 206 11.66 -3.07 11.26
N ARG A 207 12.51 -4.05 11.62
CA ARG A 207 13.81 -3.81 12.23
C ARG A 207 14.67 -2.93 11.34
N TYR A 208 14.81 -3.31 10.09
CA TYR A 208 15.67 -2.62 9.14
C TYR A 208 15.24 -1.17 8.92
N TYR A 209 13.96 -0.92 8.63
CA TYR A 209 13.51 0.43 8.33
C TYR A 209 13.45 1.34 9.55
N LEU A 210 12.95 0.85 10.68
CA LEU A 210 12.77 1.68 11.88
C LEU A 210 14.03 1.79 12.71
N GLN A 211 14.80 0.69 12.87
CA GLN A 211 15.97 0.68 13.75
C GLN A 211 17.28 0.96 12.99
N GLU A 212 17.50 0.31 11.84
CA GLU A 212 18.76 0.42 11.13
C GLU A 212 18.81 1.67 10.23
N LYS A 213 17.73 1.95 9.48
CA LYS A 213 17.61 3.17 8.65
C LYS A 213 17.11 4.40 9.40
N GLY A 214 16.45 4.21 10.54
CA GLY A 214 15.92 5.32 11.34
C GLY A 214 14.74 6.04 10.66
N PHE A 215 13.94 5.33 9.85
CA PHE A 215 12.77 5.92 9.24
C PHE A 215 11.74 6.31 10.29
N ARG A 216 11.03 7.40 10.05
CA ARG A 216 9.98 7.92 10.90
C ARG A 216 8.82 6.93 11.06
N TYR A 217 8.44 6.26 9.98
CA TYR A 217 7.43 5.19 10.01
C TYR A 217 7.49 4.29 8.77
N ILE A 218 6.86 3.13 8.94
CA ILE A 218 6.49 2.22 7.84
C ILE A 218 4.97 2.27 7.69
N THR A 219 4.46 2.18 6.47
CA THR A 219 3.01 2.08 6.23
C THR A 219 2.65 0.88 5.36
N ASP A 220 1.47 0.28 5.62
CA ASP A 220 0.79 -0.65 4.70
C ASP A 220 -0.29 0.07 3.87
N GLY A 221 -0.14 1.37 3.76
CA GLY A 221 -1.07 2.22 3.01
C GLY A 221 -2.32 2.61 3.78
N SER A 222 -3.27 3.17 3.04
CA SER A 222 -4.51 3.67 3.61
C SER A 222 -5.55 2.56 3.85
N ARG A 223 -6.51 2.86 4.73
CA ARG A 223 -7.69 2.02 4.98
C ARG A 223 -8.25 1.44 3.69
N SER A 224 -8.43 0.12 3.67
CA SER A 224 -9.07 -0.56 2.54
C SER A 224 -10.51 -0.08 2.39
N ILE A 225 -10.91 0.25 1.17
CA ILE A 225 -12.27 0.65 0.81
C ILE A 225 -13.10 -0.59 0.42
N THR A 226 -12.42 -1.57 -0.09
CA THR A 226 -12.94 -2.89 -0.43
C THR A 226 -12.11 -3.87 0.38
N GLU A 227 -12.70 -4.59 1.31
CA GLU A 227 -12.00 -5.56 2.16
C GLU A 227 -11.42 -6.68 1.30
N HIS A 228 -10.11 -6.63 1.03
CA HIS A 228 -9.45 -7.58 0.10
C HIS A 228 -8.43 -8.49 0.75
N SER A 229 -7.90 -8.11 1.91
CA SER A 229 -6.90 -8.93 2.58
C SER A 229 -6.96 -8.72 4.09
N ASN A 230 -6.55 -9.74 4.82
CA ASN A 230 -6.42 -9.67 6.27
C ASN A 230 -5.06 -9.09 6.71
N ILE A 231 -4.32 -8.43 5.80
CA ILE A 231 -2.96 -7.96 6.11
C ILE A 231 -2.98 -6.85 7.16
N GLN A 232 -3.86 -5.86 7.02
CA GLN A 232 -3.92 -4.74 7.96
C GLN A 232 -4.31 -5.19 9.38
N PRO A 233 -5.37 -5.99 9.59
CA PRO A 233 -5.63 -6.60 10.89
C PRO A 233 -4.47 -7.45 11.43
N PHE A 234 -3.79 -8.19 10.58
CA PHE A 234 -2.63 -8.97 10.96
C PHE A 234 -1.47 -8.09 11.46
N LEU A 235 -1.15 -7.01 10.76
CA LEU A 235 -0.10 -6.07 11.15
C LEU A 235 -0.45 -5.32 12.45
N GLU A 236 -1.71 -4.91 12.60
CA GLU A 236 -2.22 -4.26 13.80
C GLU A 236 -2.11 -5.18 15.02
N GLU A 237 -2.60 -6.41 14.90
CA GLU A 237 -2.63 -7.38 16.00
C GLU A 237 -1.26 -7.97 16.35
N LYS A 238 -0.42 -8.27 15.33
CA LYS A 238 0.82 -9.03 15.56
C LYS A 238 2.06 -8.17 15.65
N PHE A 239 2.07 -7.00 15.03
CA PHE A 239 3.24 -6.13 14.95
C PHE A 239 2.99 -4.70 15.45
N HIS A 240 1.85 -4.47 16.14
CA HIS A 240 1.51 -3.18 16.74
C HIS A 240 1.53 -2.00 15.76
N PHE A 241 1.12 -2.25 14.53
CA PHE A 241 0.78 -1.15 13.63
C PHE A 241 -0.42 -0.41 14.21
N ARG A 242 -0.45 0.90 14.03
CA ARG A 242 -1.52 1.75 14.53
C ARG A 242 -2.18 2.56 13.43
N LYS A 243 -3.40 2.99 13.67
CA LYS A 243 -4.13 3.87 12.77
C LYS A 243 -3.64 5.30 12.93
N SER A 244 -2.98 5.81 11.91
CA SER A 244 -2.70 7.22 11.76
C SER A 244 -3.91 7.88 11.11
N TYR A 245 -4.79 8.47 11.92
CA TYR A 245 -6.02 9.08 11.44
C TYR A 245 -5.74 10.28 10.57
N CYS A 246 -6.52 10.42 9.51
CA CYS A 246 -6.46 11.55 8.59
C CYS A 246 -7.85 11.85 8.02
N GLN A 247 -7.99 12.97 7.35
CA GLN A 247 -9.22 13.33 6.67
C GLN A 247 -9.11 12.99 5.18
N LEU A 248 -10.24 12.64 4.58
CA LEU A 248 -10.36 12.29 3.17
C LEU A 248 -11.06 13.43 2.42
N ALA A 249 -10.46 13.90 1.33
CA ALA A 249 -11.05 14.84 0.39
C ALA A 249 -11.25 14.18 -0.97
N ILE A 250 -12.47 14.19 -1.49
CA ILE A 250 -12.82 13.62 -2.79
C ILE A 250 -13.44 14.71 -3.66
N TYR A 251 -12.84 14.92 -4.82
CA TYR A 251 -13.30 15.86 -5.83
C TYR A 251 -13.84 15.10 -7.02
N TYR A 252 -15.10 15.30 -7.34
CA TYR A 252 -15.79 14.57 -8.41
C TYR A 252 -15.97 15.41 -9.67
N LYS A 253 -16.04 14.78 -10.83
CA LYS A 253 -16.71 15.39 -11.98
C LYS A 253 -18.15 15.72 -11.63
N TRP A 254 -18.70 16.79 -12.18
CA TRP A 254 -20.02 17.33 -11.80
C TRP A 254 -21.14 16.27 -11.87
N TRP A 255 -21.21 15.50 -12.96
CA TRP A 255 -22.22 14.45 -13.12
C TRP A 255 -22.03 13.30 -12.12
N MET A 256 -20.77 12.97 -11.80
CA MET A 256 -20.46 11.96 -10.79
C MET A 256 -20.88 12.43 -9.39
N LYS A 257 -20.66 13.71 -9.05
CA LYS A 257 -21.11 14.28 -7.78
C LYS A 257 -22.64 14.22 -7.66
N LEU A 258 -23.35 14.52 -8.75
CA LEU A 258 -24.80 14.39 -8.79
C LEU A 258 -25.26 12.93 -8.54
N ALA A 259 -24.65 11.97 -9.25
CA ALA A 259 -24.95 10.56 -9.08
C ALA A 259 -24.68 10.09 -7.64
N VAL A 260 -23.54 10.47 -7.05
CA VAL A 260 -23.21 10.16 -5.65
C VAL A 260 -24.26 10.74 -4.71
N ASN A 261 -24.66 11.99 -4.87
CA ASN A 261 -25.66 12.63 -3.99
C ASN A 261 -27.04 11.92 -4.06
N VAL A 262 -27.46 11.50 -5.25
CA VAL A 262 -28.73 10.78 -5.46
C VAL A 262 -28.68 9.37 -4.86
N LEU A 263 -27.56 8.65 -5.04
CA LEU A 263 -27.41 7.26 -4.60
C LEU A 263 -27.03 7.14 -3.12
N TYR A 264 -26.47 8.17 -2.51
CA TYR A 264 -25.95 8.12 -1.15
C TYR A 264 -26.98 7.71 -0.08
N PRO A 265 -28.23 8.20 -0.09
CA PRO A 265 -29.25 7.75 0.86
C PRO A 265 -29.50 6.23 0.79
N PHE A 266 -29.29 5.63 -0.37
CA PHE A 266 -29.53 4.22 -0.64
C PHE A 266 -28.27 3.34 -0.48
N ARG A 267 -27.16 3.88 0.04
CA ARG A 267 -25.87 3.19 0.09
C ARG A 267 -25.88 1.85 0.81
N LYS A 268 -26.77 1.66 1.78
CA LYS A 268 -26.88 0.42 2.57
C LYS A 268 -27.50 -0.74 1.79
N ILE A 269 -28.33 -0.44 0.79
CA ILE A 269 -29.03 -1.45 -0.02
C ILE A 269 -28.35 -1.69 -1.37
N ILE A 270 -27.40 -0.81 -1.76
CA ILE A 270 -26.67 -0.96 -3.02
C ILE A 270 -25.60 -2.04 -2.84
N THR A 271 -25.72 -3.12 -3.63
CA THR A 271 -24.80 -4.27 -3.60
C THR A 271 -23.74 -4.25 -4.69
N LEU A 272 -23.89 -3.42 -5.75
CA LEU A 272 -22.92 -3.33 -6.84
C LEU A 272 -21.54 -2.88 -6.32
N PRO A 273 -20.48 -3.73 -6.38
CA PRO A 273 -19.24 -3.51 -5.63
C PRO A 273 -18.57 -2.16 -5.94
N ARG A 274 -18.54 -1.76 -7.21
CA ARG A 274 -17.89 -0.51 -7.64
C ARG A 274 -18.65 0.73 -7.13
N ILE A 275 -19.97 0.70 -7.17
CA ILE A 275 -20.82 1.79 -6.68
C ILE A 275 -20.72 1.85 -5.16
N LYS A 276 -20.83 0.70 -4.49
CA LYS A 276 -20.69 0.59 -3.03
C LYS A 276 -19.34 1.15 -2.56
N ALA A 277 -18.23 0.85 -3.25
CA ALA A 277 -16.92 1.39 -2.91
C ALA A 277 -16.87 2.93 -2.97
N ILE A 278 -17.48 3.55 -4.00
CA ILE A 278 -17.54 5.01 -4.12
C ILE A 278 -18.41 5.62 -3.01
N LEU A 279 -19.55 5.01 -2.71
CA LEU A 279 -20.46 5.49 -1.65
C LEU A 279 -19.83 5.31 -0.25
N ASN A 280 -19.05 4.25 -0.02
CA ASN A 280 -18.27 4.06 1.20
C ASN A 280 -17.20 5.14 1.35
N MET A 281 -16.48 5.49 0.29
CA MET A 281 -15.52 6.60 0.32
C MET A 281 -16.21 7.93 0.64
N GLU A 282 -17.39 8.19 0.06
CA GLU A 282 -18.18 9.40 0.36
C GLU A 282 -18.63 9.40 1.82
N ALA A 283 -19.04 8.25 2.39
CA ALA A 283 -19.36 8.14 3.80
C ALA A 283 -18.16 8.48 4.69
N MET A 284 -17.00 7.92 4.38
CA MET A 284 -15.75 8.24 5.10
C MET A 284 -15.40 9.73 5.04
N GLN A 285 -15.57 10.38 3.87
CA GLN A 285 -15.37 11.82 3.73
C GLN A 285 -16.34 12.64 4.59
N ARG A 286 -17.58 12.16 4.76
CA ARG A 286 -18.60 12.80 5.61
C ARG A 286 -18.42 12.49 7.10
N GLY A 287 -17.48 11.64 7.47
CA GLY A 287 -17.29 11.22 8.86
C GLY A 287 -18.31 10.18 9.32
N GLU A 288 -18.97 9.49 8.39
CA GLU A 288 -19.94 8.43 8.69
C GLU A 288 -19.28 7.04 8.62
N LYS A 289 -19.61 6.17 9.59
CA LYS A 289 -19.13 4.76 9.66
C LYS A 289 -19.96 3.83 8.80
#